data_d71d44a27ccc92f8f3d3155d8c4c3ed2
#
_entry.id   d71d44a27ccc92f8f3d3155d8c4c3ed2
#
_cell.length_a   1.000
_cell.length_b   1.000
_cell.length_c   1.000
_cell.angle_alpha   90.00
_cell.angle_beta   90.00
_cell.angle_gamma   90.00
#
_symmetry.space_group_name_H-M   'P 1'
#
loop_
_entity.id
_entity.type
_entity.pdbx_description
1 polymer ?
#
loop_
_entity_poly.entity_id
_entity_poly.type
_entity_poly.pdbx_seq_one_letter_code
_entity_poly.pdbx_strand_id
1 'polypeptide(L)'
;MERSASKGPPKEKASLARQKPYLCSMSTRVKNQAEILSKLGIAQLNPMQLAAQQVLASSKELVLLSPTGTGKTLGFLLPLVLALDTACDEIQLVIIVPSRELAIQIEQVMREMGTGFKVNAVYGGRSGSKDRIEIKHRPAVLIGTPGRVADHLRREAFDTTFIQTVVLDEFDKSLEIGFESEMRDILHLLPQVRTKILTSATQGVTIPSFVGLKSPQVLDFLEDKISQLHIKKVPSPTKDKLDTLVQLLSHLGAQNGIIFCNFKDSIERVSDYLNEHNLSHGIFSGGMEQIDRERALIKFRNGTYPLLLATDLAARGIDVPELNFIIHYHLPLRAEEFIHRNGRTARMNSQGTAYVLQYEKEALPDFVGQLPVETLKRAPLPAPSPWSTLFVSGGRKDKISKGDVAGLFFKQGMLAKEDLGIIELKTDCAFVGVKTAALEQLLPKVTNQKLKEKKVRVTLV
;
A
#
# COMPACT_ATOMS: atom_id res chain seq x y z
N MET A 1 79.39 7.21 46.39
CA MET A 1 79.18 5.80 46.03
C MET A 1 77.66 5.58 46.02
N GLU A 2 77.06 5.86 44.93
CA GLU A 2 75.62 5.72 44.74
C GLU A 2 75.35 4.71 43.63
N ARG A 3 74.60 3.70 43.95
CA ARG A 3 74.18 2.64 42.97
C ARG A 3 72.87 3.08 42.32
N SER A 4 72.90 3.36 41.04
CA SER A 4 71.76 3.57 40.20
C SER A 4 70.98 2.27 39.97
N ALA A 5 69.71 2.28 40.32
CA ALA A 5 68.76 1.19 39.97
C ALA A 5 68.02 1.54 38.69
N SER A 6 68.21 0.80 37.63
CA SER A 6 67.47 0.90 36.39
C SER A 6 66.05 0.34 36.52
N LYS A 7 65.06 1.15 36.25
CA LYS A 7 63.67 0.75 36.13
C LYS A 7 63.39 0.23 34.70
N GLY A 8 63.01 -1.03 34.56
CA GLY A 8 62.57 -1.61 33.34
C GLY A 8 61.16 -1.16 32.95
N PRO A 9 60.76 -1.31 31.67
CA PRO A 9 59.48 -0.79 31.15
C PRO A 9 58.26 -1.56 31.65
N PRO A 10 57.09 -0.89 31.71
CA PRO A 10 55.87 -1.50 32.24
C PRO A 10 55.33 -2.57 31.27
N LYS A 11 54.94 -3.70 31.81
CA LYS A 11 54.26 -4.82 31.10
C LYS A 11 52.83 -4.39 30.76
N GLU A 12 52.56 -4.21 29.48
CA GLU A 12 51.19 -4.11 28.93
C GLU A 12 50.42 -5.41 29.23
N LYS A 13 49.39 -5.29 30.04
CA LYS A 13 48.39 -6.34 30.22
C LYS A 13 47.47 -6.35 29.03
N ALA A 14 47.72 -7.24 28.07
CA ALA A 14 46.74 -7.58 27.05
C ALA A 14 45.52 -8.24 27.70
N SER A 15 44.42 -7.51 27.80
CA SER A 15 43.11 -8.04 28.17
C SER A 15 42.51 -8.77 26.95
N LEU A 16 42.69 -10.07 26.89
CA LEU A 16 41.94 -10.94 25.98
C LEU A 16 40.48 -10.90 26.41
N ALA A 17 39.72 -9.98 25.84
CA ALA A 17 38.27 -10.05 25.86
C ALA A 17 37.86 -11.29 25.06
N ARG A 18 37.45 -12.34 25.77
CA ARG A 18 36.78 -13.52 25.19
C ARG A 18 35.48 -13.03 24.51
N GLN A 19 35.55 -12.80 23.21
CA GLN A 19 34.36 -12.73 22.39
C GLN A 19 33.69 -14.13 22.45
N LYS A 20 32.56 -14.20 23.13
CA LYS A 20 31.66 -15.35 23.00
C LYS A 20 31.24 -15.43 21.53
N PRO A 21 31.40 -16.59 20.85
CA PRO A 21 30.83 -16.72 19.54
C PRO A 21 29.32 -16.64 19.68
N TYR A 22 28.72 -15.59 19.13
CA TYR A 22 27.30 -15.53 18.90
C TYR A 22 26.96 -16.73 18.01
N LEU A 23 26.23 -17.69 18.57
CA LEU A 23 25.70 -18.82 17.83
C LEU A 23 25.06 -18.33 16.55
N CYS A 24 25.58 -18.85 15.48
CA CYS A 24 25.09 -18.81 14.13
C CYS A 24 23.57 -18.74 14.08
N SER A 25 23.08 -17.59 13.60
CA SER A 25 21.71 -17.47 13.14
C SER A 25 21.46 -18.61 12.16
N MET A 26 20.37 -19.33 12.34
CA MET A 26 19.84 -20.24 11.33
C MET A 26 19.85 -19.48 9.99
N SER A 27 20.66 -19.91 9.04
CA SER A 27 20.67 -19.43 7.68
C SER A 27 19.27 -19.66 7.12
N THR A 28 18.45 -18.63 7.17
CA THR A 28 17.14 -18.65 6.50
C THR A 28 17.45 -18.74 5.01
N ARG A 29 17.25 -19.92 4.44
CA ARG A 29 17.42 -20.14 3.01
C ARG A 29 16.52 -19.14 2.26
N VAL A 30 17.13 -18.27 1.48
CA VAL A 30 16.38 -17.35 0.60
C VAL A 30 15.64 -18.20 -0.42
N LYS A 31 14.34 -17.95 -0.55
CA LYS A 31 13.49 -18.65 -1.50
C LYS A 31 13.86 -18.28 -2.93
N ASN A 32 13.81 -19.28 -3.81
CA ASN A 32 13.90 -19.05 -5.24
C ASN A 32 12.59 -18.46 -5.80
N GLN A 33 12.64 -18.02 -7.06
CA GLN A 33 11.49 -17.39 -7.72
C GLN A 33 10.23 -18.29 -7.70
N ALA A 34 10.35 -19.58 -7.97
CA ALA A 34 9.21 -20.49 -8.01
C ALA A 34 8.53 -20.64 -6.65
N GLU A 35 9.32 -20.72 -5.57
CA GLU A 35 8.81 -20.76 -4.20
C GLU A 35 8.08 -19.47 -3.80
N ILE A 36 8.58 -18.31 -4.26
CA ILE A 36 7.95 -17.01 -4.02
C ILE A 36 6.61 -16.94 -4.75
N LEU A 37 6.59 -17.25 -6.06
CA LEU A 37 5.37 -17.20 -6.87
C LEU A 37 4.31 -18.16 -6.35
N SER A 38 4.69 -19.39 -6.00
CA SER A 38 3.80 -20.37 -5.38
C SER A 38 3.16 -19.85 -4.09
N LYS A 39 3.97 -19.20 -3.24
CA LYS A 39 3.47 -18.61 -1.97
C LYS A 39 2.51 -17.45 -2.19
N LEU A 40 2.72 -16.67 -3.26
CA LEU A 40 1.83 -15.58 -3.66
C LEU A 40 0.58 -16.07 -4.42
N GLY A 41 0.49 -17.36 -4.73
CA GLY A 41 -0.60 -17.93 -5.54
C GLY A 41 -0.54 -17.50 -7.01
N ILE A 42 0.65 -17.13 -7.52
CA ILE A 42 0.87 -16.68 -8.88
C ILE A 42 1.40 -17.84 -9.72
N ALA A 43 0.64 -18.25 -10.73
CA ALA A 43 1.03 -19.35 -11.60
C ALA A 43 2.18 -18.95 -12.54
N GLN A 44 2.13 -17.74 -13.10
CA GLN A 44 3.16 -17.21 -14.01
C GLN A 44 3.20 -15.70 -13.99
N LEU A 45 4.36 -15.13 -14.30
CA LEU A 45 4.55 -13.69 -14.46
C LEU A 45 3.85 -13.23 -15.75
N ASN A 46 3.30 -12.02 -15.72
CA ASN A 46 2.74 -11.39 -16.91
C ASN A 46 3.85 -10.82 -17.83
N PRO A 47 3.54 -10.44 -19.09
CA PRO A 47 4.54 -9.94 -20.05
C PRO A 47 5.37 -8.78 -19.54
N MET A 48 4.75 -7.80 -18.86
CA MET A 48 5.45 -6.64 -18.28
C MET A 48 6.45 -7.06 -17.19
N GLN A 49 6.06 -7.98 -16.32
CA GLN A 49 6.91 -8.49 -15.26
C GLN A 49 8.10 -9.28 -15.79
N LEU A 50 7.88 -10.10 -16.84
CA LEU A 50 8.95 -10.82 -17.53
C LEU A 50 9.93 -9.85 -18.20
N ALA A 51 9.43 -8.84 -18.93
CA ALA A 51 10.26 -7.84 -19.57
C ALA A 51 11.09 -7.05 -18.55
N ALA A 52 10.49 -6.62 -17.43
CA ALA A 52 11.20 -5.94 -16.35
C ALA A 52 12.32 -6.81 -15.76
N GLN A 53 12.06 -8.11 -15.56
CA GLN A 53 13.07 -9.05 -15.06
C GLN A 53 14.23 -9.21 -16.06
N GLN A 54 13.96 -9.30 -17.36
CA GLN A 54 14.98 -9.41 -18.40
C GLN A 54 15.84 -8.15 -18.47
N VAL A 55 15.23 -6.97 -18.43
CA VAL A 55 15.99 -5.70 -18.45
C VAL A 55 16.86 -5.57 -17.20
N LEU A 56 16.34 -5.86 -16.01
CA LEU A 56 17.10 -5.74 -14.77
C LEU A 56 18.24 -6.75 -14.62
N ALA A 57 18.24 -7.83 -15.42
CA ALA A 57 19.37 -8.76 -15.50
C ALA A 57 20.57 -8.16 -16.25
N SER A 58 20.36 -7.21 -17.15
CA SER A 58 21.39 -6.64 -18.03
C SER A 58 21.61 -5.14 -17.88
N SER A 59 20.62 -4.39 -17.43
CA SER A 59 20.65 -2.94 -17.25
C SER A 59 20.57 -2.53 -15.78
N LYS A 60 21.19 -1.41 -15.46
CA LYS A 60 21.14 -0.77 -14.13
C LYS A 60 20.11 0.36 -14.06
N GLU A 61 19.52 0.73 -15.18
CA GLU A 61 18.55 1.83 -15.24
C GLU A 61 17.30 1.37 -16.00
N LEU A 62 16.16 1.45 -15.34
CA LEU A 62 14.85 1.08 -15.89
C LEU A 62 13.83 2.17 -15.64
N VAL A 63 13.12 2.56 -16.68
CA VAL A 63 11.86 3.33 -16.60
C VAL A 63 10.72 2.40 -17.02
N LEU A 64 9.84 2.09 -16.09
CA LEU A 64 8.71 1.18 -16.31
C LEU A 64 7.39 1.96 -16.31
N LEU A 65 6.81 2.12 -17.48
CA LEU A 65 5.52 2.75 -17.70
C LEU A 65 4.44 1.67 -17.83
N SER A 66 3.46 1.70 -16.94
CA SER A 66 2.36 0.72 -16.99
C SER A 66 1.18 1.21 -16.14
N PRO A 67 -0.07 0.95 -16.50
CA PRO A 67 -1.23 1.35 -15.72
C PRO A 67 -1.20 0.87 -14.26
N THR A 68 -1.98 1.51 -13.39
CA THR A 68 -2.14 1.03 -12.01
C THR A 68 -2.80 -0.35 -11.98
N GLY A 69 -2.42 -1.19 -11.01
CA GLY A 69 -3.01 -2.53 -10.86
C GLY A 69 -2.47 -3.61 -11.79
N THR A 70 -1.46 -3.34 -12.62
CA THR A 70 -0.83 -4.31 -13.53
C THR A 70 0.22 -5.21 -12.86
N GLY A 71 0.51 -4.97 -11.57
CA GLY A 71 1.54 -5.73 -10.85
C GLY A 71 2.97 -5.21 -11.03
N LYS A 72 3.14 -3.90 -11.33
CA LYS A 72 4.46 -3.22 -11.41
C LYS A 72 5.36 -3.54 -10.22
N THR A 73 4.79 -3.48 -9.02
CA THR A 73 5.52 -3.73 -7.77
C THR A 73 6.23 -5.09 -7.79
N LEU A 74 5.56 -6.16 -8.19
CA LEU A 74 6.19 -7.47 -8.32
C LEU A 74 7.22 -7.49 -9.46
N GLY A 75 6.96 -6.76 -10.56
CA GLY A 75 7.83 -6.68 -11.72
C GLY A 75 9.25 -6.19 -11.38
N PHE A 76 9.38 -5.17 -10.52
CA PHE A 76 10.70 -4.72 -10.08
C PHE A 76 11.16 -5.42 -8.79
N LEU A 77 10.25 -5.71 -7.86
CA LEU A 77 10.62 -6.22 -6.55
C LEU A 77 11.20 -7.63 -6.60
N LEU A 78 10.60 -8.51 -7.41
CA LEU A 78 11.05 -9.90 -7.51
C LEU A 78 12.52 -10.04 -7.96
N PRO A 79 12.96 -9.46 -9.10
CA PRO A 79 14.36 -9.55 -9.50
C PRO A 79 15.30 -8.84 -8.53
N LEU A 80 14.91 -7.72 -7.93
CA LEU A 80 15.76 -6.99 -6.98
C LEU A 80 15.99 -7.78 -5.70
N VAL A 81 14.95 -8.39 -5.15
CA VAL A 81 15.05 -9.19 -3.92
C VAL A 81 15.90 -10.45 -4.12
N LEU A 82 15.81 -11.06 -5.31
CA LEU A 82 16.65 -12.21 -5.66
C LEU A 82 18.13 -11.84 -5.84
N ALA A 83 18.42 -10.56 -6.10
CA ALA A 83 19.77 -10.04 -6.25
C ALA A 83 20.39 -9.53 -4.94
N LEU A 84 19.67 -9.50 -3.82
CA LEU A 84 20.21 -9.06 -2.53
C LEU A 84 21.24 -10.05 -2.00
N ASP A 85 22.29 -9.51 -1.40
CA ASP A 85 23.32 -10.31 -0.72
C ASP A 85 22.80 -10.79 0.65
N THR A 86 22.76 -12.09 0.83
CA THR A 86 22.31 -12.75 2.06
C THR A 86 23.32 -12.63 3.20
N ALA A 87 24.58 -12.34 2.91
CA ALA A 87 25.63 -12.15 3.88
C ALA A 87 25.70 -10.69 4.41
N CYS A 88 24.98 -9.77 3.77
CA CYS A 88 24.95 -8.37 4.16
C CYS A 88 23.79 -8.09 5.12
N ASP A 89 24.11 -7.68 6.33
CA ASP A 89 23.12 -7.33 7.39
C ASP A 89 22.76 -5.82 7.37
N GLU A 90 23.02 -5.10 6.28
CA GLU A 90 22.74 -3.67 6.13
C GLU A 90 21.66 -3.43 5.06
N ILE A 91 21.21 -2.17 4.94
CA ILE A 91 20.23 -1.77 3.91
C ILE A 91 20.90 -1.78 2.54
N GLN A 92 20.35 -2.53 1.60
CA GLN A 92 20.87 -2.69 0.24
C GLN A 92 19.96 -2.04 -0.82
N LEU A 93 18.65 -1.96 -0.52
CA LEU A 93 17.61 -1.45 -1.41
C LEU A 93 16.75 -0.41 -0.69
N VAL A 94 16.59 0.75 -1.32
CA VAL A 94 15.65 1.80 -0.87
C VAL A 94 14.55 1.97 -1.91
N ILE A 95 13.30 1.96 -1.46
CA ILE A 95 12.11 2.19 -2.30
C ILE A 95 11.40 3.43 -1.80
N ILE A 96 11.32 4.43 -2.67
CA ILE A 96 10.64 5.70 -2.40
C ILE A 96 9.27 5.69 -3.04
N VAL A 97 8.27 6.05 -2.27
CA VAL A 97 6.85 6.03 -2.69
C VAL A 97 6.13 7.31 -2.27
N PRO A 98 5.14 7.80 -3.03
CA PRO A 98 4.48 9.08 -2.74
C PRO A 98 3.56 9.04 -1.52
N SER A 99 3.11 7.87 -1.07
CA SER A 99 2.12 7.74 0.00
C SER A 99 2.49 6.71 1.06
N ARG A 100 1.94 6.90 2.26
CA ARG A 100 2.09 5.98 3.39
C ARG A 100 1.47 4.61 3.08
N GLU A 101 0.33 4.65 2.44
CA GLU A 101 -0.46 3.46 2.09
C GLU A 101 0.32 2.57 1.12
N LEU A 102 0.97 3.18 0.12
CA LEU A 102 1.81 2.44 -0.83
C LEU A 102 3.05 1.86 -0.15
N ALA A 103 3.66 2.59 0.80
CA ALA A 103 4.77 2.04 1.60
C ALA A 103 4.36 0.80 2.38
N ILE A 104 3.21 0.85 3.05
CA ILE A 104 2.65 -0.27 3.82
C ILE A 104 2.30 -1.44 2.89
N GLN A 105 1.74 -1.15 1.71
CA GLN A 105 1.39 -2.15 0.70
C GLN A 105 2.62 -2.90 0.20
N ILE A 106 3.68 -2.19 -0.18
CA ILE A 106 4.92 -2.83 -0.67
C ILE A 106 5.58 -3.63 0.44
N GLU A 107 5.61 -3.11 1.68
CA GLU A 107 6.08 -3.87 2.84
C GLU A 107 5.29 -5.18 3.01
N GLN A 108 3.98 -5.13 2.86
CA GLN A 108 3.12 -6.32 2.96
C GLN A 108 3.41 -7.33 1.85
N VAL A 109 3.57 -6.89 0.60
CA VAL A 109 3.96 -7.74 -0.53
C VAL A 109 5.30 -8.44 -0.25
N MET A 110 6.32 -7.69 0.23
CA MET A 110 7.61 -8.25 0.61
C MET A 110 7.48 -9.34 1.69
N ARG A 111 6.65 -9.10 2.69
CA ARG A 111 6.38 -10.08 3.76
C ARG A 111 5.67 -11.33 3.23
N GLU A 112 4.73 -11.15 2.31
CA GLU A 112 3.99 -12.25 1.68
C GLU A 112 4.87 -13.10 0.76
N MET A 113 5.83 -12.50 0.06
CA MET A 113 6.87 -13.22 -0.68
C MET A 113 7.63 -14.19 0.25
N GLY A 114 7.84 -13.80 1.51
CA GLY A 114 8.49 -14.65 2.52
C GLY A 114 9.91 -15.03 2.16
N THR A 115 10.67 -14.09 1.64
CA THR A 115 12.04 -14.25 1.15
C THR A 115 13.06 -14.50 2.25
N GLY A 116 12.74 -14.20 3.50
CA GLY A 116 13.65 -14.23 4.63
C GLY A 116 14.34 -12.89 4.92
N PHE A 117 14.38 -11.97 3.96
CA PHE A 117 14.92 -10.63 4.19
C PHE A 117 14.00 -9.80 5.09
N LYS A 118 14.62 -9.02 5.96
CA LYS A 118 13.90 -8.01 6.76
C LYS A 118 13.52 -6.83 5.87
N VAL A 119 12.34 -6.31 6.09
CA VAL A 119 11.82 -5.13 5.41
C VAL A 119 11.17 -4.21 6.41
N ASN A 120 11.38 -2.89 6.26
CA ASN A 120 10.72 -1.88 7.09
C ASN A 120 10.16 -0.76 6.22
N ALA A 121 8.97 -0.29 6.58
CA ALA A 121 8.35 0.90 6.00
C ALA A 121 8.45 2.09 6.98
N VAL A 122 8.92 3.25 6.47
CA VAL A 122 9.04 4.51 7.21
C VAL A 122 8.23 5.61 6.51
N TYR A 123 7.35 6.29 7.26
CA TYR A 123 6.46 7.31 6.69
C TYR A 123 6.00 8.32 7.75
N GLY A 124 5.52 9.48 7.30
CA GLY A 124 5.01 10.53 8.18
C GLY A 124 3.76 10.10 8.97
N GLY A 125 3.47 10.76 10.09
CA GLY A 125 2.33 10.42 10.97
C GLY A 125 2.58 9.24 11.91
N ARG A 126 3.79 8.69 11.91
CA ARG A 126 4.28 7.68 12.85
C ARG A 126 5.39 8.28 13.72
N SER A 127 5.50 7.83 14.96
CA SER A 127 6.58 8.29 15.86
C SER A 127 7.96 7.93 15.28
N GLY A 128 8.85 8.92 15.13
CA GLY A 128 10.22 8.71 14.65
C GLY A 128 11.08 7.86 15.57
N SER A 129 10.71 7.74 16.86
CA SER A 129 11.36 6.80 17.79
C SER A 129 11.07 5.36 17.44
N LYS A 130 9.86 5.05 16.97
CA LYS A 130 9.48 3.72 16.50
C LYS A 130 10.27 3.31 15.27
N ASP A 131 10.38 4.22 14.29
CA ASP A 131 11.16 3.99 13.08
C ASP A 131 12.63 3.71 13.41
N ARG A 132 13.23 4.52 14.31
CA ARG A 132 14.63 4.33 14.74
C ARG A 132 14.88 2.98 15.40
N ILE A 133 13.94 2.48 16.21
CA ILE A 133 14.05 1.14 16.81
C ILE A 133 13.99 0.05 15.72
N GLU A 134 13.10 0.19 14.75
CA GLU A 134 12.94 -0.79 13.68
C GLU A 134 14.14 -0.77 12.71
N ILE A 135 14.68 0.40 12.37
CA ILE A 135 15.89 0.55 11.54
C ILE A 135 17.13 -0.05 12.22
N LYS A 136 17.24 0.03 13.56
CA LYS A 136 18.33 -0.62 14.30
C LYS A 136 18.41 -2.13 14.10
N HIS A 137 17.32 -2.77 13.71
CA HIS A 137 17.31 -4.18 13.32
C HIS A 137 17.82 -4.44 11.88
N ARG A 138 18.34 -3.41 11.22
CA ARG A 138 18.98 -3.42 9.88
C ARG A 138 18.16 -4.21 8.85
N PRO A 139 17.11 -3.61 8.29
CA PRO A 139 16.36 -4.24 7.21
C PRO A 139 17.22 -4.28 5.95
N ALA A 140 17.13 -5.33 5.14
CA ALA A 140 17.78 -5.36 3.83
C ALA A 140 17.09 -4.40 2.83
N VAL A 141 15.79 -4.15 3.03
CA VAL A 141 14.95 -3.28 2.22
C VAL A 141 14.28 -2.21 3.09
N LEU A 142 14.53 -0.95 2.76
CA LEU A 142 13.86 0.20 3.38
C LEU A 142 12.86 0.79 2.37
N ILE A 143 11.61 0.92 2.77
CA ILE A 143 10.56 1.52 1.96
C ILE A 143 10.11 2.80 2.66
N GLY A 144 9.88 3.89 1.94
CA GLY A 144 9.36 5.07 2.63
C GLY A 144 8.91 6.22 1.76
N THR A 145 8.24 7.17 2.40
CA THR A 145 7.88 8.44 1.77
C THR A 145 9.09 9.37 1.74
N PRO A 146 9.22 10.23 0.69
CA PRO A 146 10.41 11.05 0.49
C PRO A 146 10.85 11.82 1.73
N GLY A 147 9.95 12.60 2.34
CA GLY A 147 10.29 13.41 3.52
C GLY A 147 10.80 12.60 4.71
N ARG A 148 10.27 11.37 4.94
CA ARG A 148 10.70 10.54 6.06
C ARG A 148 12.04 9.86 5.79
N VAL A 149 12.27 9.39 4.57
CA VAL A 149 13.57 8.80 4.19
C VAL A 149 14.66 9.86 4.22
N ALA A 150 14.41 11.05 3.66
CA ALA A 150 15.34 12.17 3.73
C ALA A 150 15.69 12.57 5.19
N ASP A 151 14.70 12.62 6.11
CA ASP A 151 14.95 12.88 7.53
C ASP A 151 15.89 11.84 8.16
N HIS A 152 15.69 10.56 7.89
CA HIS A 152 16.57 9.50 8.38
C HIS A 152 17.98 9.57 7.79
N LEU A 153 18.12 9.87 6.51
CA LEU A 153 19.41 10.03 5.85
C LEU A 153 20.18 11.24 6.38
N ARG A 154 19.53 12.41 6.52
CA ARG A 154 20.15 13.63 7.09
C ARG A 154 20.60 13.43 8.55
N ARG A 155 19.95 12.52 9.28
CA ARG A 155 20.32 12.16 10.66
C ARG A 155 21.31 11.01 10.75
N GLU A 156 21.80 10.51 9.63
CA GLU A 156 22.72 9.36 9.59
C GLU A 156 22.20 8.16 10.42
N ALA A 157 20.88 7.88 10.30
CA ALA A 157 20.23 6.85 11.12
C ALA A 157 20.68 5.41 10.77
N PHE A 158 21.34 5.21 9.63
CA PHE A 158 21.87 3.94 9.14
C PHE A 158 23.03 4.18 8.16
N ASP A 159 23.86 3.17 7.96
CA ASP A 159 24.95 3.20 6.99
C ASP A 159 24.41 3.14 5.56
N THR A 160 24.83 4.07 4.70
CA THR A 160 24.42 4.16 3.30
C THR A 160 25.37 3.45 2.33
N THR A 161 26.52 2.96 2.81
CA THR A 161 27.60 2.38 1.99
C THR A 161 27.11 1.16 1.18
N PHE A 162 26.19 0.40 1.72
CA PHE A 162 25.67 -0.84 1.11
C PHE A 162 24.45 -0.62 0.22
N ILE A 163 23.91 0.59 0.15
CA ILE A 163 22.74 0.90 -0.65
C ILE A 163 23.14 1.08 -2.11
N GLN A 164 22.92 0.05 -2.90
CA GLN A 164 23.29 0.04 -4.33
C GLN A 164 22.11 0.23 -5.27
N THR A 165 20.89 0.11 -4.76
CA THR A 165 19.67 0.18 -5.58
C THR A 165 18.67 1.15 -4.97
N VAL A 166 18.11 2.02 -5.82
CA VAL A 166 16.98 2.88 -5.49
C VAL A 166 15.83 2.65 -6.48
N VAL A 167 14.62 2.57 -5.95
CA VAL A 167 13.38 2.55 -6.74
C VAL A 167 12.58 3.81 -6.40
N LEU A 168 12.14 4.52 -7.42
CA LEU A 168 11.19 5.63 -7.31
C LEU A 168 9.86 5.14 -7.89
N ASP A 169 9.01 4.59 -7.02
CA ASP A 169 7.71 4.03 -7.44
C ASP A 169 6.63 5.12 -7.44
N GLU A 170 5.76 5.13 -8.45
CA GLU A 170 4.83 6.23 -8.74
C GLU A 170 5.56 7.59 -8.73
N PHE A 171 6.67 7.67 -9.46
CA PHE A 171 7.55 8.81 -9.51
C PHE A 171 6.86 10.09 -9.97
N ASP A 172 5.98 9.98 -10.99
CA ASP A 172 5.09 11.04 -11.47
C ASP A 172 4.30 11.68 -10.31
N LYS A 173 3.78 10.87 -9.41
CA LYS A 173 3.01 11.32 -8.25
C LYS A 173 3.88 12.01 -7.20
N SER A 174 5.09 11.51 -6.98
CA SER A 174 6.03 12.15 -6.07
C SER A 174 6.39 13.57 -6.50
N LEU A 175 6.55 13.80 -7.81
CA LEU A 175 6.76 15.15 -8.36
C LEU A 175 5.53 16.05 -8.22
N GLU A 176 4.32 15.55 -8.55
CA GLU A 176 3.07 16.30 -8.42
C GLU A 176 2.80 16.79 -6.99
N ILE A 177 3.15 15.99 -5.98
CA ILE A 177 2.98 16.34 -4.56
C ILE A 177 4.02 17.38 -4.11
N GLY A 178 5.08 17.58 -4.89
CA GLY A 178 6.14 18.54 -4.60
C GLY A 178 7.31 17.98 -3.79
N PHE A 179 7.54 16.65 -3.82
CA PHE A 179 8.65 16.00 -3.14
C PHE A 179 9.97 16.06 -3.91
N GLU A 180 10.11 16.97 -4.88
CA GLU A 180 11.31 17.07 -5.70
C GLU A 180 12.57 17.32 -4.86
N SER A 181 12.49 18.24 -3.88
CA SER A 181 13.62 18.59 -3.02
C SER A 181 14.10 17.40 -2.18
N GLU A 182 13.17 16.67 -1.58
CA GLU A 182 13.49 15.51 -0.76
C GLU A 182 14.06 14.36 -1.59
N MET A 183 13.54 14.14 -2.80
CA MET A 183 14.07 13.12 -3.70
C MET A 183 15.47 13.47 -4.17
N ARG A 184 15.76 14.74 -4.45
CA ARG A 184 17.09 15.24 -4.77
C ARG A 184 18.07 15.00 -3.63
N ASP A 185 17.68 15.34 -2.40
CA ASP A 185 18.49 15.12 -1.21
C ASP A 185 18.77 13.63 -0.98
N ILE A 186 17.75 12.78 -1.13
CA ILE A 186 17.93 11.32 -1.00
C ILE A 186 18.97 10.81 -1.97
N LEU A 187 18.86 11.15 -3.25
CA LEU A 187 19.79 10.66 -4.26
C LEU A 187 21.21 11.21 -4.06
N HIS A 188 21.32 12.45 -3.57
CA HIS A 188 22.64 13.04 -3.22
C HIS A 188 23.29 12.32 -2.03
N LEU A 189 22.51 11.93 -1.03
CA LEU A 189 22.99 11.23 0.17
C LEU A 189 23.21 9.72 -0.03
N LEU A 190 22.95 9.21 -1.24
CA LEU A 190 23.14 7.80 -1.62
C LEU A 190 24.17 7.66 -2.77
N PRO A 191 25.46 8.02 -2.56
CA PRO A 191 26.45 8.10 -3.64
C PRO A 191 26.82 6.73 -4.24
N GLN A 192 26.54 5.63 -3.53
CA GLN A 192 26.87 4.28 -3.99
C GLN A 192 25.78 3.64 -4.86
N VAL A 193 24.66 4.34 -5.09
CA VAL A 193 23.57 3.84 -5.91
C VAL A 193 24.02 3.69 -7.38
N ARG A 194 23.89 2.47 -7.88
CA ARG A 194 24.22 2.09 -9.26
C ARG A 194 22.98 1.69 -10.05
N THR A 195 22.00 1.11 -9.39
CA THR A 195 20.75 0.66 -10.02
C THR A 195 19.61 1.61 -9.66
N LYS A 196 18.98 2.18 -10.69
CA LYS A 196 17.85 3.13 -10.55
C LYS A 196 16.65 2.65 -11.32
N ILE A 197 15.54 2.54 -10.65
CA ILE A 197 14.29 2.12 -11.27
C ILE A 197 13.22 3.17 -11.00
N LEU A 198 12.60 3.64 -12.06
CA LEU A 198 11.47 4.56 -12.00
C LEU A 198 10.22 3.85 -12.51
N THR A 199 9.11 4.01 -11.80
CA THR A 199 7.82 3.56 -12.32
C THR A 199 6.84 4.72 -12.42
N SER A 200 6.00 4.70 -13.45
CA SER A 200 4.91 5.65 -13.64
C SER A 200 3.67 4.96 -14.23
N ALA A 201 2.52 5.54 -13.98
CA ALA A 201 1.26 5.12 -14.60
C ALA A 201 0.81 6.09 -15.73
N THR A 202 1.58 7.13 -16.01
CA THR A 202 1.30 8.14 -17.03
C THR A 202 2.46 8.31 -17.99
N GLN A 203 2.15 8.66 -19.23
CA GLN A 203 3.14 9.09 -20.23
C GLN A 203 3.56 10.53 -20.00
N GLY A 204 4.73 10.91 -20.54
CA GLY A 204 5.13 12.31 -20.67
C GLY A 204 5.67 12.97 -19.41
N VAL A 205 5.92 12.23 -18.34
CA VAL A 205 6.60 12.78 -17.16
C VAL A 205 8.06 13.09 -17.52
N THR A 206 8.39 14.36 -17.54
CA THR A 206 9.80 14.78 -17.68
C THR A 206 10.57 14.31 -16.46
N ILE A 207 11.57 13.44 -16.67
CA ILE A 207 12.43 12.98 -15.60
C ILE A 207 13.46 14.07 -15.31
N PRO A 208 13.46 14.68 -14.11
CA PRO A 208 14.40 15.73 -13.77
C PRO A 208 15.84 15.25 -13.78
N SER A 209 16.76 16.15 -14.15
CA SER A 209 18.20 15.85 -14.26
C SER A 209 18.85 15.35 -12.97
N PHE A 210 18.31 15.71 -11.81
CA PHE A 210 18.85 15.26 -10.52
C PHE A 210 18.74 13.75 -10.31
N VAL A 211 17.84 13.06 -11.02
CA VAL A 211 17.73 11.59 -10.96
C VAL A 211 18.99 10.94 -11.53
N GLY A 212 19.67 11.62 -12.45
CA GLY A 212 20.96 11.23 -12.97
C GLY A 212 20.93 9.90 -13.72
N LEU A 213 19.88 9.64 -14.51
CA LEU A 213 19.87 8.54 -15.46
C LEU A 213 20.78 8.86 -16.64
N LYS A 214 21.53 7.85 -17.09
CA LYS A 214 22.49 7.98 -18.21
C LYS A 214 21.98 7.32 -19.48
N SER A 215 21.50 6.09 -19.37
CA SER A 215 21.04 5.27 -20.49
C SER A 215 19.90 4.32 -20.03
N PRO A 216 18.76 4.85 -19.60
CA PRO A 216 17.69 4.03 -19.09
C PRO A 216 17.05 3.18 -20.19
N GLN A 217 16.77 1.94 -19.87
CA GLN A 217 15.87 1.13 -20.67
C GLN A 217 14.43 1.55 -20.34
N VAL A 218 13.66 1.89 -21.36
CA VAL A 218 12.25 2.27 -21.18
C VAL A 218 11.37 1.11 -21.61
N LEU A 219 10.56 0.61 -20.69
CA LEU A 219 9.52 -0.35 -20.94
C LEU A 219 8.17 0.36 -20.86
N ASP A 220 7.48 0.48 -22.00
CA ASP A 220 6.17 1.12 -22.09
C ASP A 220 5.06 0.10 -22.33
N PHE A 221 4.22 -0.08 -21.35
CA PHE A 221 3.06 -0.96 -21.34
C PHE A 221 1.75 -0.18 -21.10
N LEU A 222 1.73 1.13 -21.36
CA LEU A 222 0.55 1.96 -21.10
C LEU A 222 -0.58 1.66 -22.11
N GLU A 223 -0.22 1.34 -23.35
CA GLU A 223 -1.18 1.04 -24.42
C GLU A 223 -1.64 -0.42 -24.46
N ASP A 224 -0.95 -1.34 -23.79
CA ASP A 224 -1.20 -2.79 -23.86
C ASP A 224 -2.55 -3.25 -23.33
N LYS A 225 -3.39 -2.34 -22.87
CA LYS A 225 -4.74 -2.68 -22.41
C LYS A 225 -5.80 -1.82 -23.09
N ILE A 226 -6.59 -2.49 -23.90
CA ILE A 226 -8.00 -2.12 -24.05
C ILE A 226 -8.61 -2.35 -22.65
N SER A 227 -8.51 -1.33 -21.82
CA SER A 227 -9.20 -1.29 -20.53
C SER A 227 -10.69 -1.50 -20.83
N GLN A 228 -11.29 -2.55 -20.28
CA GLN A 228 -12.75 -2.75 -20.32
C GLN A 228 -13.45 -1.73 -19.39
N LEU A 229 -12.91 -0.53 -19.34
CA LEU A 229 -13.46 0.59 -18.61
C LEU A 229 -14.50 1.30 -19.46
N HIS A 230 -15.72 1.31 -18.97
CA HIS A 230 -16.81 2.10 -19.55
C HIS A 230 -16.92 3.41 -18.78
N ILE A 231 -16.84 4.55 -19.48
CA ILE A 231 -17.05 5.85 -18.84
C ILE A 231 -18.39 6.39 -19.31
N LYS A 232 -19.25 6.75 -18.39
CA LYS A 232 -20.61 7.24 -18.66
C LYS A 232 -20.89 8.51 -17.86
N LYS A 233 -21.71 9.42 -18.40
CA LYS A 233 -22.19 10.58 -17.67
C LYS A 233 -23.61 10.37 -17.14
N VAL A 234 -23.85 10.94 -15.96
CA VAL A 234 -25.17 10.96 -15.31
C VAL A 234 -25.54 12.44 -15.14
N PRO A 235 -26.49 12.96 -15.93
CA PRO A 235 -26.96 14.33 -15.81
C PRO A 235 -27.65 14.57 -14.47
N SER A 236 -27.38 15.70 -13.83
CA SER A 236 -28.08 16.16 -12.63
C SER A 236 -28.77 17.48 -12.88
N PRO A 237 -30.06 17.61 -12.56
CA PRO A 237 -30.79 18.87 -12.70
C PRO A 237 -30.33 19.91 -11.67
N THR A 238 -29.72 19.50 -10.57
CA THR A 238 -29.25 20.36 -9.49
C THR A 238 -27.73 20.39 -9.42
N LYS A 239 -27.17 21.54 -9.03
CA LYS A 239 -25.73 21.74 -8.93
C LYS A 239 -25.09 20.89 -7.83
N ASP A 240 -25.80 20.60 -6.77
CA ASP A 240 -25.27 19.83 -5.64
C ASP A 240 -25.27 18.30 -5.89
N LYS A 241 -26.02 17.83 -6.86
CA LYS A 241 -26.01 16.43 -7.35
C LYS A 241 -26.28 15.33 -6.31
N LEU A 242 -26.70 15.66 -5.09
CA LEU A 242 -26.86 14.69 -4.00
C LEU A 242 -27.99 13.68 -4.29
N ASP A 243 -29.17 14.18 -4.71
CA ASP A 243 -30.29 13.31 -5.10
C ASP A 243 -29.91 12.39 -6.26
N THR A 244 -29.19 12.93 -7.25
CA THR A 244 -28.73 12.17 -8.41
C THR A 244 -27.73 11.09 -7.99
N LEU A 245 -26.86 11.38 -7.01
CA LEU A 245 -25.95 10.37 -6.44
C LEU A 245 -26.71 9.21 -5.80
N VAL A 246 -27.72 9.49 -4.96
CA VAL A 246 -28.52 8.46 -4.31
C VAL A 246 -29.33 7.65 -5.33
N GLN A 247 -29.89 8.30 -6.37
CA GLN A 247 -30.55 7.61 -7.48
C GLN A 247 -29.59 6.69 -8.25
N LEU A 248 -28.36 7.15 -8.52
CA LEU A 248 -27.33 6.33 -9.15
C LEU A 248 -26.94 5.13 -8.27
N LEU A 249 -26.74 5.33 -6.97
CA LEU A 249 -26.42 4.25 -6.03
C LEU A 249 -27.56 3.22 -5.94
N SER A 250 -28.83 3.68 -5.98
CA SER A 250 -30.00 2.79 -6.05
C SER A 250 -30.01 1.99 -7.35
N HIS A 251 -29.73 2.65 -8.50
CA HIS A 251 -29.63 1.99 -9.80
C HIS A 251 -28.52 0.92 -9.85
N LEU A 252 -27.38 1.18 -9.22
CA LEU A 252 -26.23 0.27 -9.17
C LEU A 252 -26.47 -0.90 -8.19
N GLY A 253 -27.27 -0.69 -7.15
CA GLY A 253 -27.56 -1.72 -6.15
C GLY A 253 -26.37 -2.00 -5.21
N ALA A 254 -26.34 -3.19 -4.61
CA ALA A 254 -25.36 -3.59 -3.60
C ALA A 254 -23.99 -3.96 -4.22
N GLN A 255 -23.31 -2.99 -4.80
CA GLN A 255 -21.97 -3.11 -5.39
C GLN A 255 -20.97 -2.26 -4.62
N ASN A 256 -19.65 -2.59 -4.74
CA ASN A 256 -18.59 -1.81 -4.13
C ASN A 256 -18.06 -0.74 -5.09
N GLY A 257 -17.76 0.43 -4.55
CA GLY A 257 -17.22 1.52 -5.35
C GLY A 257 -16.60 2.64 -4.54
N ILE A 258 -15.92 3.54 -5.27
CA ILE A 258 -15.34 4.77 -4.71
C ILE A 258 -16.06 5.98 -5.28
N ILE A 259 -16.39 6.93 -4.42
CA ILE A 259 -16.97 8.23 -4.78
C ILE A 259 -15.90 9.29 -4.56
N PHE A 260 -15.46 9.93 -5.64
CA PHE A 260 -14.40 10.93 -5.59
C PHE A 260 -14.97 12.35 -5.42
N CYS A 261 -14.50 13.00 -4.35
CA CYS A 261 -14.75 14.42 -4.07
C CYS A 261 -13.42 15.17 -4.07
N ASN A 262 -13.42 16.44 -4.57
CA ASN A 262 -12.19 17.24 -4.63
C ASN A 262 -11.81 17.84 -3.27
N PHE A 263 -12.80 18.10 -2.39
CA PHE A 263 -12.62 18.81 -1.13
C PHE A 263 -13.14 18.00 0.06
N LYS A 264 -12.54 18.24 1.22
CA LYS A 264 -12.93 17.60 2.48
C LYS A 264 -14.38 17.96 2.86
N ASP A 265 -14.75 19.21 2.78
CA ASP A 265 -16.10 19.67 3.10
C ASP A 265 -17.17 19.03 2.20
N SER A 266 -16.80 18.73 0.96
CA SER A 266 -17.68 17.98 0.05
C SER A 266 -17.85 16.52 0.47
N ILE A 267 -16.79 15.90 1.01
CA ILE A 267 -16.89 14.53 1.57
C ILE A 267 -17.83 14.54 2.78
N GLU A 268 -17.70 15.49 3.70
CA GLU A 268 -18.55 15.61 4.89
C GLU A 268 -20.02 15.77 4.48
N ARG A 269 -20.30 16.70 3.55
CA ARG A 269 -21.66 16.92 3.03
C ARG A 269 -22.26 15.69 2.35
N VAL A 270 -21.48 15.00 1.50
CA VAL A 270 -21.94 13.77 0.85
C VAL A 270 -22.15 12.67 1.90
N SER A 271 -21.27 12.56 2.89
CA SER A 271 -21.39 11.59 3.98
C SER A 271 -22.65 11.80 4.79
N ASP A 272 -22.94 13.04 5.18
CA ASP A 272 -24.15 13.36 5.95
C ASP A 272 -25.41 12.95 5.16
N TYR A 273 -25.44 13.29 3.87
CA TYR A 273 -26.57 12.94 3.01
C TYR A 273 -26.74 11.43 2.81
N LEU A 274 -25.63 10.67 2.67
CA LEU A 274 -25.67 9.22 2.59
C LEU A 274 -26.12 8.58 3.92
N ASN A 275 -25.74 9.16 5.06
CA ASN A 275 -26.18 8.72 6.39
C ASN A 275 -27.69 8.91 6.57
N GLU A 276 -28.26 10.03 6.13
CA GLU A 276 -29.71 10.28 6.15
C GLU A 276 -30.49 9.22 5.36
N HIS A 277 -29.84 8.65 4.32
CA HIS A 277 -30.41 7.56 3.51
C HIS A 277 -30.00 6.15 3.97
N ASN A 278 -29.36 6.01 5.13
CA ASN A 278 -28.85 4.75 5.67
C ASN A 278 -27.90 3.98 4.71
N LEU A 279 -27.16 4.71 3.87
CA LEU A 279 -26.17 4.13 2.95
C LEU A 279 -24.81 4.01 3.63
N SER A 280 -24.43 2.80 3.99
CA SER A 280 -23.16 2.51 4.67
C SER A 280 -21.96 2.86 3.79
N HIS A 281 -21.06 3.68 4.32
CA HIS A 281 -19.84 4.11 3.62
C HIS A 281 -18.70 4.39 4.59
N GLY A 282 -17.48 4.42 4.07
CA GLY A 282 -16.29 4.89 4.78
C GLY A 282 -15.81 6.21 4.21
N ILE A 283 -15.13 7.01 5.04
CA ILE A 283 -14.44 8.24 4.62
C ILE A 283 -12.94 7.96 4.56
N PHE A 284 -12.28 8.47 3.51
CA PHE A 284 -10.85 8.35 3.32
C PHE A 284 -10.28 9.66 2.76
N SER A 285 -9.80 10.53 3.65
CA SER A 285 -9.30 11.86 3.29
C SER A 285 -7.94 12.16 3.94
N GLY A 286 -7.20 13.13 3.39
CA GLY A 286 -5.87 13.51 3.86
C GLY A 286 -5.83 14.10 5.27
N GLY A 287 -6.94 14.64 5.78
CA GLY A 287 -7.04 15.23 7.12
C GLY A 287 -7.30 14.23 8.26
N MET A 288 -7.51 12.95 7.95
CA MET A 288 -7.78 11.92 8.96
C MET A 288 -6.48 11.45 9.63
N GLU A 289 -6.60 11.04 10.91
CA GLU A 289 -5.53 10.34 11.59
C GLU A 289 -5.18 9.02 10.88
N GLN A 290 -3.91 8.62 10.90
CA GLN A 290 -3.45 7.43 10.17
C GLN A 290 -4.18 6.15 10.60
N ILE A 291 -4.51 6.03 11.88
CA ILE A 291 -5.22 4.86 12.42
C ILE A 291 -6.65 4.77 11.86
N ASP A 292 -7.32 5.90 11.69
CA ASP A 292 -8.69 5.93 11.16
C ASP A 292 -8.71 5.70 9.65
N ARG A 293 -7.70 6.18 8.92
CA ARG A 293 -7.48 5.86 7.51
C ARG A 293 -7.30 4.36 7.30
N GLU A 294 -6.43 3.73 8.11
CA GLU A 294 -6.21 2.28 8.04
C GLU A 294 -7.49 1.49 8.35
N ARG A 295 -8.24 1.90 9.37
CA ARG A 295 -9.52 1.27 9.73
C ARG A 295 -10.57 1.40 8.62
N ALA A 296 -10.69 2.57 8.00
CA ALA A 296 -11.61 2.78 6.89
C ALA A 296 -11.30 1.85 5.71
N LEU A 297 -10.02 1.73 5.33
CA LEU A 297 -9.58 0.81 4.27
C LEU A 297 -9.82 -0.66 4.64
N ILE A 298 -9.57 -1.04 5.90
CA ILE A 298 -9.80 -2.41 6.37
C ILE A 298 -11.30 -2.75 6.29
N LYS A 299 -12.16 -1.86 6.77
CA LYS A 299 -13.61 -2.03 6.70
C LYS A 299 -14.11 -2.11 5.25
N PHE A 300 -13.52 -1.31 4.37
CA PHE A 300 -13.83 -1.34 2.94
C PHE A 300 -13.40 -2.67 2.30
N ARG A 301 -12.16 -3.13 2.56
CA ARG A 301 -11.67 -4.42 2.06
C ARG A 301 -12.45 -5.62 2.62
N ASN A 302 -12.88 -5.54 3.85
CA ASN A 302 -13.72 -6.57 4.49
C ASN A 302 -15.19 -6.53 4.03
N GLY A 303 -15.55 -5.57 3.20
CA GLY A 303 -16.92 -5.39 2.72
C GLY A 303 -17.89 -4.78 3.74
N THR A 304 -17.45 -4.41 4.95
CA THR A 304 -18.28 -3.69 5.93
C THR A 304 -18.80 -2.37 5.37
N TYR A 305 -17.95 -1.66 4.64
CA TYR A 305 -18.33 -0.50 3.85
C TYR A 305 -18.32 -0.86 2.37
N PRO A 306 -19.48 -0.87 1.68
CA PRO A 306 -19.51 -1.07 0.23
C PRO A 306 -19.01 0.17 -0.53
N LEU A 307 -19.13 1.36 0.07
CA LEU A 307 -18.76 2.63 -0.52
C LEU A 307 -17.60 3.29 0.23
N LEU A 308 -16.70 3.95 -0.51
CA LEU A 308 -15.62 4.76 0.06
C LEU A 308 -15.70 6.17 -0.53
N LEU A 309 -15.88 7.18 0.32
CA LEU A 309 -15.74 8.59 -0.07
C LEU A 309 -14.27 8.99 0.01
N ALA A 310 -13.67 9.47 -1.07
CA ALA A 310 -12.25 9.74 -1.08
C ALA A 310 -11.87 11.04 -1.82
N THR A 311 -10.78 11.68 -1.38
CA THR A 311 -10.07 12.68 -2.17
C THR A 311 -8.93 12.03 -2.96
N ASP A 312 -8.46 12.68 -4.03
CA ASP A 312 -7.35 12.18 -4.86
C ASP A 312 -6.10 11.87 -4.04
N LEU A 313 -5.69 12.82 -3.21
CA LEU A 313 -4.48 12.68 -2.41
C LEU A 313 -4.56 11.46 -1.49
N ALA A 314 -5.72 11.21 -0.90
CA ALA A 314 -5.92 10.08 -0.02
C ALA A 314 -5.98 8.75 -0.80
N ALA A 315 -6.65 8.73 -1.95
CA ALA A 315 -6.88 7.53 -2.74
C ALA A 315 -5.66 7.05 -3.57
N ARG A 316 -4.58 7.83 -3.59
CA ARG A 316 -3.33 7.46 -4.29
C ARG A 316 -2.64 6.28 -3.58
N GLY A 317 -2.19 5.30 -4.36
CA GLY A 317 -1.44 4.16 -3.82
C GLY A 317 -2.21 3.25 -2.86
N ILE A 318 -3.54 3.39 -2.73
CA ILE A 318 -4.32 2.50 -1.88
C ILE A 318 -4.53 1.14 -2.56
N ASP A 319 -4.35 0.10 -1.77
CA ASP A 319 -4.75 -1.24 -2.13
C ASP A 319 -6.21 -1.45 -1.74
N VAL A 320 -7.07 -1.43 -2.75
CA VAL A 320 -8.50 -1.71 -2.60
C VAL A 320 -8.87 -2.92 -3.45
N PRO A 321 -9.88 -3.70 -3.04
CA PRO A 321 -10.38 -4.79 -3.86
C PRO A 321 -10.81 -4.27 -5.23
N GLU A 322 -11.02 -5.17 -6.15
CA GLU A 322 -11.58 -4.85 -7.44
C GLU A 322 -12.91 -4.12 -7.28
N LEU A 323 -12.99 -2.94 -7.91
CA LEU A 323 -14.15 -2.08 -7.82
C LEU A 323 -15.09 -2.32 -8.99
N ASN A 324 -16.36 -2.47 -8.72
CA ASN A 324 -17.38 -2.53 -9.75
C ASN A 324 -17.56 -1.19 -10.45
N PHE A 325 -17.47 -0.10 -9.67
CA PHE A 325 -17.61 1.25 -10.22
C PHE A 325 -16.77 2.29 -9.46
N ILE A 326 -16.57 3.41 -10.13
CA ILE A 326 -16.17 4.67 -9.50
C ILE A 326 -17.17 5.76 -9.88
N ILE A 327 -17.34 6.75 -9.01
CA ILE A 327 -18.18 7.92 -9.25
C ILE A 327 -17.34 9.17 -9.08
N HIS A 328 -17.25 9.98 -10.14
CA HIS A 328 -16.74 11.33 -10.05
C HIS A 328 -17.88 12.26 -9.62
N TYR A 329 -18.06 12.40 -8.29
CA TYR A 329 -18.98 13.42 -7.75
C TYR A 329 -18.50 14.82 -8.12
N HIS A 330 -17.16 15.03 -8.04
CA HIS A 330 -16.47 16.14 -8.69
C HIS A 330 -15.43 15.59 -9.67
N LEU A 331 -15.39 16.13 -10.87
CA LEU A 331 -14.29 15.86 -11.78
C LEU A 331 -12.98 16.41 -11.23
N PRO A 332 -11.85 15.75 -11.45
CA PRO A 332 -10.56 16.29 -11.10
C PRO A 332 -10.20 17.47 -12.01
N LEU A 333 -9.21 18.26 -11.59
CA LEU A 333 -8.76 19.44 -12.35
C LEU A 333 -7.83 19.07 -13.52
N ARG A 334 -7.24 17.85 -13.51
CA ARG A 334 -6.23 17.41 -14.47
C ARG A 334 -6.57 16.07 -15.08
N ALA A 335 -6.15 15.87 -16.32
CA ALA A 335 -6.34 14.62 -17.06
C ALA A 335 -5.67 13.42 -16.38
N GLU A 336 -4.47 13.61 -15.83
CA GLU A 336 -3.73 12.57 -15.16
C GLU A 336 -4.47 12.04 -13.92
N GLU A 337 -5.09 12.95 -13.16
CA GLU A 337 -5.90 12.57 -11.99
C GLU A 337 -7.14 11.76 -12.41
N PHE A 338 -7.75 12.14 -13.55
CA PHE A 338 -8.87 11.39 -14.11
C PHE A 338 -8.47 9.96 -14.47
N ILE A 339 -7.32 9.79 -15.13
CA ILE A 339 -6.75 8.48 -15.47
C ILE A 339 -6.48 7.67 -14.20
N HIS A 340 -5.89 8.27 -13.17
CA HIS A 340 -5.56 7.59 -11.92
C HIS A 340 -6.78 7.16 -11.10
N ARG A 341 -7.84 7.99 -11.07
CA ARG A 341 -9.12 7.60 -10.45
C ARG A 341 -9.70 6.41 -11.21
N ASN A 342 -9.75 6.50 -12.52
CA ASN A 342 -10.27 5.46 -13.41
C ASN A 342 -9.49 4.14 -13.27
N GLY A 343 -8.18 4.19 -13.04
CA GLY A 343 -7.35 3.03 -12.78
C GLY A 343 -7.62 2.30 -11.46
N ARG A 344 -8.62 2.71 -10.67
CA ARG A 344 -9.08 1.97 -9.47
C ARG A 344 -10.12 0.91 -9.80
N THR A 345 -10.73 0.96 -10.97
CA THR A 345 -11.64 -0.08 -11.50
C THR A 345 -11.10 -0.66 -12.81
N ALA A 346 -11.71 -1.68 -13.35
CA ALA A 346 -11.31 -2.37 -14.58
C ALA A 346 -9.84 -2.83 -14.56
N ARG A 347 -9.38 -3.41 -13.47
CA ARG A 347 -8.02 -3.94 -13.33
C ARG A 347 -7.88 -5.30 -14.02
N MET A 348 -6.68 -5.56 -14.57
CA MET A 348 -6.31 -6.83 -15.21
C MET A 348 -7.31 -7.25 -16.32
N ASN A 349 -8.22 -8.16 -16.05
CA ASN A 349 -9.17 -8.73 -16.99
C ASN A 349 -10.62 -8.43 -16.62
N SER A 350 -10.86 -7.50 -15.71
CA SER A 350 -12.18 -7.15 -15.21
C SER A 350 -12.81 -5.98 -15.96
N GLN A 351 -14.13 -5.97 -15.97
CA GLN A 351 -14.92 -4.85 -16.44
C GLN A 351 -15.18 -3.88 -15.29
N GLY A 352 -15.16 -2.59 -15.58
CA GLY A 352 -15.49 -1.57 -14.58
C GLY A 352 -16.16 -0.37 -15.24
N THR A 353 -16.97 0.35 -14.46
CA THR A 353 -17.63 1.54 -14.97
C THR A 353 -17.28 2.77 -14.14
N ALA A 354 -16.94 3.86 -14.82
CA ALA A 354 -16.75 5.16 -14.23
C ALA A 354 -17.96 6.05 -14.56
N TYR A 355 -18.58 6.61 -13.54
CA TYR A 355 -19.71 7.53 -13.69
C TYR A 355 -19.29 8.95 -13.38
N VAL A 356 -19.60 9.87 -14.29
CA VAL A 356 -19.38 11.31 -14.12
C VAL A 356 -20.71 11.97 -13.79
N LEU A 357 -20.90 12.45 -12.56
CA LEU A 357 -22.08 13.25 -12.19
C LEU A 357 -21.90 14.66 -12.73
N GLN A 358 -22.67 15.01 -13.76
CA GLN A 358 -22.59 16.29 -14.42
C GLN A 358 -23.83 17.15 -14.11
N TYR A 359 -23.62 18.34 -13.59
CA TYR A 359 -24.70 19.34 -13.60
C TYR A 359 -25.03 19.70 -15.05
N GLU A 360 -26.30 19.68 -15.44
CA GLU A 360 -26.73 19.83 -16.84
C GLU A 360 -26.24 21.12 -17.51
N LYS A 361 -26.05 22.19 -16.73
CA LYS A 361 -25.57 23.49 -17.22
C LYS A 361 -24.05 23.67 -17.16
N GLU A 362 -23.31 22.65 -16.77
CA GLU A 362 -21.85 22.65 -16.66
C GLU A 362 -21.22 21.93 -17.86
N ALA A 363 -20.25 22.57 -18.51
CA ALA A 363 -19.47 21.93 -19.56
C ALA A 363 -18.47 20.94 -18.95
N LEU A 364 -18.28 19.81 -19.63
CA LEU A 364 -17.21 18.87 -19.26
C LEU A 364 -15.86 19.41 -19.74
N PRO A 365 -14.77 19.21 -19.00
CA PRO A 365 -13.42 19.50 -19.47
C PRO A 365 -13.07 18.68 -20.72
N ASP A 366 -12.23 19.24 -21.60
CA ASP A 366 -11.87 18.62 -22.88
C ASP A 366 -11.27 17.23 -22.73
N PHE A 367 -10.51 16.97 -21.66
CA PHE A 367 -9.88 15.66 -21.41
C PHE A 367 -10.87 14.54 -21.07
N VAL A 368 -12.13 14.88 -20.75
CA VAL A 368 -13.19 13.90 -20.50
C VAL A 368 -13.83 13.44 -21.80
N GLY A 369 -13.87 14.33 -22.81
CA GLY A 369 -14.48 14.07 -24.09
C GLY A 369 -16.01 13.93 -24.05
N GLN A 370 -16.56 13.35 -25.11
CA GLN A 370 -17.99 13.05 -25.18
C GLN A 370 -18.29 11.72 -24.52
N LEU A 371 -19.21 11.70 -23.57
CA LEU A 371 -19.58 10.51 -22.84
C LEU A 371 -21.02 10.07 -23.16
N PRO A 372 -21.27 8.75 -23.28
CA PRO A 372 -22.62 8.22 -23.33
C PRO A 372 -23.35 8.52 -22.02
N VAL A 373 -24.65 8.80 -22.13
CA VAL A 373 -25.51 9.08 -20.98
C VAL A 373 -25.98 7.77 -20.37
N GLU A 374 -25.84 7.62 -19.06
CA GLU A 374 -26.46 6.53 -18.31
C GLU A 374 -27.91 6.87 -17.99
N THR A 375 -28.81 5.97 -18.34
CA THR A 375 -30.23 6.08 -18.00
C THR A 375 -30.51 5.41 -16.67
N LEU A 376 -30.77 6.22 -15.63
CA LEU A 376 -31.04 5.68 -14.30
C LEU A 376 -32.40 4.98 -14.25
N LYS A 377 -32.40 3.74 -13.77
CA LYS A 377 -33.62 2.98 -13.48
C LYS A 377 -34.03 3.24 -12.04
N ARG A 378 -35.31 3.46 -11.81
CA ARG A 378 -35.84 3.56 -10.45
C ARG A 378 -35.68 2.21 -9.75
N ALA A 379 -34.96 2.19 -8.65
CA ALA A 379 -34.69 1.00 -7.86
C ALA A 379 -34.72 1.34 -6.35
N PRO A 380 -34.92 0.37 -5.46
CA PRO A 380 -34.81 0.59 -4.03
C PRO A 380 -33.35 0.90 -3.65
N LEU A 381 -33.18 1.51 -2.50
CA LEU A 381 -31.84 1.71 -1.91
C LEU A 381 -31.15 0.35 -1.71
N PRO A 382 -29.82 0.27 -1.93
CA PRO A 382 -29.09 -0.96 -1.68
C PRO A 382 -29.20 -1.39 -0.22
N ALA A 383 -29.37 -2.69 -0.01
CA ALA A 383 -29.40 -3.26 1.33
C ALA A 383 -28.06 -3.03 2.07
N PRO A 384 -28.07 -2.90 3.40
CA PRO A 384 -26.87 -2.83 4.20
C PRO A 384 -25.94 -4.01 3.93
N SER A 385 -24.64 -3.78 4.08
CA SER A 385 -23.65 -4.86 3.90
C SER A 385 -23.91 -6.03 4.86
N PRO A 386 -23.83 -7.28 4.37
CA PRO A 386 -23.94 -8.46 5.23
C PRO A 386 -22.62 -8.72 6.01
N TRP A 387 -21.60 -7.89 5.88
CA TRP A 387 -20.30 -8.06 6.50
C TRP A 387 -20.03 -7.03 7.59
N SER A 388 -19.39 -7.47 8.65
CA SER A 388 -18.91 -6.63 9.75
C SER A 388 -17.43 -6.91 10.02
N THR A 389 -16.71 -5.91 10.54
CA THR A 389 -15.29 -6.05 10.88
C THR A 389 -15.12 -6.16 12.38
N LEU A 390 -14.42 -7.20 12.82
CA LEU A 390 -14.03 -7.41 14.22
C LEU A 390 -12.55 -7.05 14.40
N PHE A 391 -12.24 -6.45 15.54
CA PHE A 391 -10.89 -6.22 16.04
C PHE A 391 -10.50 -7.34 17.00
N VAL A 392 -9.28 -7.86 16.87
CA VAL A 392 -8.67 -8.86 17.77
C VAL A 392 -7.40 -8.26 18.37
N SER A 393 -7.32 -8.17 19.71
CA SER A 393 -6.21 -7.53 20.41
C SER A 393 -4.94 -8.39 20.48
N GLY A 394 -4.59 -9.08 19.41
CA GLY A 394 -3.40 -9.92 19.26
C GLY A 394 -2.86 -9.94 17.85
N GLY A 395 -1.54 -9.89 17.69
CA GLY A 395 -0.90 -9.75 16.41
C GLY A 395 0.41 -10.52 16.25
N ARG A 396 1.17 -10.20 15.22
CA ARG A 396 2.43 -10.91 14.88
C ARG A 396 3.45 -10.88 16.02
N LYS A 397 3.55 -9.80 16.81
CA LYS A 397 4.45 -9.70 17.97
C LYS A 397 4.15 -10.73 19.05
N ASP A 398 2.90 -11.20 19.10
CA ASP A 398 2.43 -12.21 20.03
C ASP A 398 2.56 -13.63 19.42
N LYS A 399 3.33 -13.79 18.32
CA LYS A 399 3.51 -15.01 17.54
C LYS A 399 2.22 -15.60 16.97
N ILE A 400 1.20 -14.75 16.80
CA ILE A 400 -0.10 -15.12 16.23
C ILE A 400 -0.01 -15.05 14.70
N SER A 401 -0.52 -16.07 14.03
CA SER A 401 -0.67 -16.15 12.58
C SER A 401 -2.12 -15.95 12.14
N LYS A 402 -2.35 -15.73 10.83
CA LYS A 402 -3.71 -15.71 10.25
C LYS A 402 -4.44 -17.04 10.52
N GLY A 403 -3.71 -18.18 10.46
CA GLY A 403 -4.27 -19.50 10.75
C GLY A 403 -4.71 -19.67 12.19
N ASP A 404 -3.97 -19.10 13.16
CA ASP A 404 -4.36 -19.12 14.56
C ASP A 404 -5.66 -18.32 14.78
N VAL A 405 -5.76 -17.12 14.14
CA VAL A 405 -6.98 -16.30 14.20
C VAL A 405 -8.16 -17.06 13.59
N ALA A 406 -8.01 -17.63 12.39
CA ALA A 406 -9.06 -18.43 11.76
C ALA A 406 -9.47 -19.61 12.64
N GLY A 407 -8.48 -20.31 13.27
CA GLY A 407 -8.73 -21.39 14.21
C GLY A 407 -9.57 -21.00 15.43
N LEU A 408 -9.37 -19.78 15.96
CA LEU A 408 -10.19 -19.23 17.04
C LEU A 408 -11.66 -19.12 16.60
N PHE A 409 -11.91 -18.57 15.43
CA PHE A 409 -13.27 -18.35 14.91
C PHE A 409 -13.96 -19.68 14.55
N PHE A 410 -13.25 -20.61 13.92
CA PHE A 410 -13.84 -21.90 13.54
C PHE A 410 -14.03 -22.85 14.72
N LYS A 411 -13.04 -23.00 15.61
CA LYS A 411 -13.07 -24.01 16.66
C LYS A 411 -13.85 -23.54 17.88
N GLN A 412 -13.57 -22.33 18.37
CA GLN A 412 -14.24 -21.80 19.58
C GLN A 412 -15.49 -21.02 19.22
N GLY A 413 -15.41 -20.19 18.15
CA GLY A 413 -16.56 -19.45 17.65
C GLY A 413 -17.61 -20.31 16.98
N MET A 414 -17.25 -21.52 16.51
CA MET A 414 -18.11 -22.41 15.72
C MET A 414 -18.67 -21.73 14.46
N LEU A 415 -17.86 -20.80 13.89
CA LEU A 415 -18.22 -20.05 12.71
C LEU A 415 -18.13 -20.94 11.46
N ALA A 416 -19.10 -20.86 10.56
CA ALA A 416 -19.03 -21.53 9.27
C ALA A 416 -17.94 -20.89 8.37
N LYS A 417 -17.37 -21.67 7.45
CA LYS A 417 -16.26 -21.21 6.61
C LYS A 417 -16.67 -20.03 5.71
N GLU A 418 -17.88 -20.05 5.20
CA GLU A 418 -18.49 -19.03 4.35
C GLU A 418 -18.82 -17.72 5.09
N ASP A 419 -18.83 -17.75 6.42
CA ASP A 419 -19.11 -16.60 7.28
C ASP A 419 -17.83 -15.90 7.75
N LEU A 420 -16.64 -16.48 7.48
CA LEU A 420 -15.35 -15.87 7.74
C LEU A 420 -14.80 -15.22 6.47
N GLY A 421 -14.60 -13.91 6.52
CA GLY A 421 -14.03 -13.12 5.45
C GLY A 421 -12.50 -12.94 5.58
N ILE A 422 -12.02 -11.77 5.14
CA ILE A 422 -10.59 -11.43 5.12
C ILE A 422 -10.06 -11.30 6.55
N ILE A 423 -8.87 -11.85 6.80
CA ILE A 423 -8.09 -11.64 8.02
C ILE A 423 -6.89 -10.74 7.69
N GLU A 424 -6.89 -9.53 8.22
CA GLU A 424 -5.74 -8.63 8.17
C GLU A 424 -4.98 -8.68 9.50
N LEU A 425 -3.81 -9.33 9.48
CA LEU A 425 -2.95 -9.46 10.64
C LEU A 425 -1.92 -8.33 10.66
N LYS A 426 -1.94 -7.53 11.73
CA LYS A 426 -0.99 -6.44 12.00
C LYS A 426 0.06 -6.89 13.03
N THR A 427 0.96 -5.97 13.40
CA THR A 427 2.02 -6.26 14.38
C THR A 427 1.45 -6.59 15.75
N ASP A 428 0.44 -5.87 16.21
CA ASP A 428 -0.11 -5.91 17.58
C ASP A 428 -1.59 -6.29 17.65
N CYS A 429 -2.28 -6.41 16.51
CA CYS A 429 -3.68 -6.73 16.43
C CYS A 429 -4.01 -7.48 15.12
N ALA A 430 -5.25 -7.92 14.99
CA ALA A 430 -5.83 -8.39 13.73
C ALA A 430 -7.23 -7.80 13.53
N PHE A 431 -7.64 -7.71 12.27
CA PHE A 431 -9.00 -7.37 11.86
C PHE A 431 -9.57 -8.52 11.06
N VAL A 432 -10.82 -8.84 11.30
CA VAL A 432 -11.48 -10.02 10.73
C VAL A 432 -12.84 -9.64 10.19
N GLY A 433 -13.07 -9.90 8.90
CA GLY A 433 -14.39 -9.81 8.30
C GLY A 433 -15.25 -11.00 8.73
N VAL A 434 -16.47 -10.75 9.18
CA VAL A 434 -17.44 -11.81 9.51
C VAL A 434 -18.82 -11.41 9.03
N LYS A 435 -19.67 -12.39 8.75
CA LYS A 435 -21.08 -12.12 8.44
C LYS A 435 -21.76 -11.50 9.66
N THR A 436 -22.46 -10.39 9.43
CA THR A 436 -23.16 -9.63 10.48
C THR A 436 -24.16 -10.49 11.26
N ALA A 437 -24.85 -11.39 10.58
CA ALA A 437 -25.82 -12.30 11.19
C ALA A 437 -25.20 -13.25 12.24
N ALA A 438 -23.89 -13.53 12.15
CA ALA A 438 -23.21 -14.42 13.09
C ALA A 438 -22.72 -13.72 14.37
N LEU A 439 -22.68 -12.38 14.40
CA LEU A 439 -22.02 -11.59 15.46
C LEU A 439 -22.52 -11.87 16.86
N GLU A 440 -23.83 -11.92 17.05
CA GLU A 440 -24.46 -12.08 18.36
C GLU A 440 -24.02 -13.37 19.05
N GLN A 441 -23.99 -14.48 18.29
CA GLN A 441 -23.58 -15.78 18.81
C GLN A 441 -22.05 -15.96 18.89
N LEU A 442 -21.32 -15.25 18.04
CA LEU A 442 -19.88 -15.39 17.88
C LEU A 442 -19.09 -14.65 18.97
N LEU A 443 -19.42 -13.36 19.19
CA LEU A 443 -18.63 -12.49 20.09
C LEU A 443 -18.43 -13.05 21.50
N PRO A 444 -19.45 -13.59 22.19
CA PRO A 444 -19.28 -14.17 23.52
C PRO A 444 -18.31 -15.38 23.52
N LYS A 445 -18.28 -16.14 22.43
CA LYS A 445 -17.47 -17.36 22.33
C LYS A 445 -15.99 -17.08 22.04
N VAL A 446 -15.67 -16.02 21.31
CA VAL A 446 -14.31 -15.71 20.85
C VAL A 446 -13.60 -14.65 21.67
N THR A 447 -14.34 -13.79 22.40
CA THR A 447 -13.71 -12.77 23.24
C THR A 447 -13.14 -13.37 24.53
N ASN A 448 -12.08 -12.75 25.05
CA ASN A 448 -11.35 -13.22 26.24
C ASN A 448 -10.78 -14.64 26.16
N GLN A 449 -10.70 -15.21 24.98
CA GLN A 449 -10.10 -16.53 24.77
C GLN A 449 -8.57 -16.43 24.68
N LYS A 450 -7.89 -17.53 24.97
CA LYS A 450 -6.44 -17.63 24.83
C LYS A 450 -6.09 -18.01 23.40
N LEU A 451 -5.30 -17.15 22.73
CA LEU A 451 -4.76 -17.37 21.39
C LEU A 451 -3.23 -17.41 21.49
N LYS A 452 -2.62 -18.59 21.31
CA LYS A 452 -1.25 -18.86 21.75
C LYS A 452 -1.10 -18.59 23.26
N GLU A 453 -0.17 -17.70 23.63
CA GLU A 453 0.08 -17.35 25.03
C GLU A 453 -0.68 -16.08 25.49
N LYS A 454 -1.42 -15.46 24.57
CA LYS A 454 -2.10 -14.18 24.83
C LYS A 454 -3.61 -14.36 24.96
N LYS A 455 -4.18 -13.80 26.03
CA LYS A 455 -5.63 -13.61 26.14
C LYS A 455 -6.05 -12.45 25.22
N VAL A 456 -6.89 -12.73 24.22
CA VAL A 456 -7.31 -11.74 23.23
C VAL A 456 -8.73 -11.25 23.52
N ARG A 457 -8.94 -9.93 23.35
CA ARG A 457 -10.26 -9.31 23.34
C ARG A 457 -10.70 -9.16 21.88
N VAL A 458 -11.93 -9.55 21.60
CA VAL A 458 -12.56 -9.40 20.28
C VAL A 458 -13.72 -8.42 20.42
N THR A 459 -13.74 -7.39 19.58
CA THR A 459 -14.78 -6.34 19.60
C THR A 459 -15.18 -5.94 18.18
N LEU A 460 -16.40 -5.45 18.02
CA LEU A 460 -16.83 -4.83 16.76
C LEU A 460 -16.08 -3.49 16.57
N VAL A 461 -15.75 -3.14 15.31
CA VAL A 461 -15.04 -1.90 14.95
C VAL A 461 -16.00 -0.90 14.34
#